data_d9bb127b35e259e3074c49dd18b55ece
#
_entry.id   d9bb127b35e259e3074c49dd18b55ece
#
_cell.length_a   1.000
_cell.length_b   1.000
_cell.length_c   1.000
_cell.angle_alpha   90.00
_cell.angle_beta   90.00
_cell.angle_gamma   90.00
#
_symmetry.space_group_name_H-M   'P 1'
#
loop_
_entity.id
_entity.type
_entity.pdbx_description
1 polymer ?
#
loop_
_entity_poly.entity_id
_entity_poly.type
_entity_poly.pdbx_seq_one_letter_code
_entity_poly.pdbx_strand_id
1 'polypeptide(L)'
;MIPGDMGLRVTADNRPRMAVRRHGSGPDVVLFHGGMGSWRHWTRNIDALATRFTVHALDHPSYGDSATVARETTGSVYLDLVHRVFVEMFPGDAPLRLAGFSFGGAIATSLARRLAPRVTHLCLVSPGGFASRRFGDRPIRSYKEAGNDERLFREICRHNLLVNMLSDPANVTEEAVDIQADGVRRTRFDSRKVSGGGTLLGDLAQLTCRVRLLWGERDDSAFRPPIS
;
A
#
# COMPACT_ATOMS: atom_id res chain seq x y z
N MET A 1 2.10 22.75 15.56
CA MET A 1 3.47 22.18 15.63
C MET A 1 3.30 20.74 16.01
N ILE A 2 3.40 19.78 15.04
CA ILE A 2 3.24 18.35 15.30
C ILE A 2 4.56 17.88 15.93
N PRO A 3 4.58 17.38 17.17
CA PRO A 3 5.76 16.77 17.73
C PRO A 3 5.86 15.38 17.10
N GLY A 4 6.75 15.20 16.16
CA GLY A 4 6.91 13.89 15.57
C GLY A 4 7.75 13.86 14.30
N ASP A 5 8.75 14.74 14.21
CA ASP A 5 9.92 14.46 13.39
C ASP A 5 10.70 13.34 14.09
N MET A 6 10.18 12.12 14.00
CA MET A 6 10.88 10.92 14.46
C MET A 6 11.99 10.63 13.46
N GLY A 7 13.06 11.41 13.48
CA GLY A 7 14.44 11.23 13.08
C GLY A 7 14.82 10.19 12.02
N LEU A 8 13.88 9.72 11.22
CA LEU A 8 14.06 8.71 10.19
C LEU A 8 14.46 9.38 8.87
N ARG A 9 15.49 10.17 8.97
CA ARG A 9 16.13 10.70 7.79
C ARG A 9 17.10 9.65 7.28
N VAL A 10 17.10 9.42 5.99
CA VAL A 10 18.32 9.56 5.19
C VAL A 10 18.12 9.05 3.78
N THR A 11 18.20 9.95 2.87
CA THR A 11 18.75 9.72 1.53
C THR A 11 19.37 11.03 1.08
N ALA A 12 20.17 10.99 0.02
CA ALA A 12 20.79 12.18 -0.57
C ALA A 12 19.78 13.28 -0.95
N ASP A 13 18.48 12.97 -1.02
CA ASP A 13 17.37 13.88 -1.32
C ASP A 13 16.67 14.45 -0.07
N ASN A 14 17.21 14.24 1.12
CA ASN A 14 16.68 14.73 2.42
C ASN A 14 15.23 14.31 2.74
N ARG A 15 14.73 13.22 2.14
CA ARG A 15 13.41 12.66 2.43
C ARG A 15 13.48 11.64 3.56
N PRO A 16 12.40 11.45 4.36
CA PRO A 16 12.33 10.36 5.33
C PRO A 16 12.35 9.00 4.61
N ARG A 17 12.97 7.99 5.22
CA ARG A 17 12.99 6.64 4.65
C ARG A 17 11.58 6.09 4.38
N MET A 18 10.63 6.34 5.31
CA MET A 18 9.19 6.21 5.10
C MET A 18 8.49 7.43 5.68
N ALA A 19 7.76 8.17 4.85
CA ALA A 19 6.92 9.27 5.31
C ALA A 19 5.65 8.71 5.96
N VAL A 20 5.16 9.40 6.99
CA VAL A 20 3.96 9.02 7.74
C VAL A 20 3.04 10.22 7.94
N ARG A 21 1.74 9.99 7.84
CA ARG A 21 0.68 10.90 8.30
C ARG A 21 0.01 10.28 9.51
N ARG A 22 0.03 11.00 10.64
CA ARG A 22 -0.52 10.53 11.90
C ARG A 22 -1.79 11.30 12.24
N HIS A 23 -2.86 10.58 12.58
CA HIS A 23 -4.17 11.14 12.94
C HIS A 23 -4.77 10.40 14.14
N GLY A 24 -5.57 11.12 14.93
CA GLY A 24 -6.30 10.55 16.05
C GLY A 24 -5.43 10.16 17.23
N SER A 25 -6.05 9.45 18.17
CA SER A 25 -5.43 8.93 19.40
C SER A 25 -6.07 7.59 19.77
N GLY A 26 -5.29 6.72 20.43
CA GLY A 26 -5.73 5.38 20.82
C GLY A 26 -4.72 4.31 20.38
N PRO A 27 -5.15 3.03 20.31
CA PRO A 27 -4.28 1.96 19.84
C PRO A 27 -3.80 2.18 18.40
N ASP A 28 -2.54 1.83 18.13
CA ASP A 28 -1.96 2.06 16.80
C ASP A 28 -2.57 1.17 15.72
N VAL A 29 -2.90 1.80 14.57
CA VAL A 29 -3.20 1.14 13.31
C VAL A 29 -2.33 1.74 12.20
N VAL A 30 -1.65 0.87 11.44
CA VAL A 30 -0.74 1.28 10.37
C VAL A 30 -1.33 0.87 9.03
N LEU A 31 -1.42 1.82 8.10
CA LEU A 31 -2.06 1.68 6.80
C LEU A 31 -1.02 1.66 5.68
N PHE A 32 -1.05 0.60 4.87
CA PHE A 32 -0.13 0.34 3.75
C PHE A 32 -0.87 0.47 2.42
N HIS A 33 -0.47 1.43 1.59
CA HIS A 33 -1.13 1.71 0.31
C HIS A 33 -0.80 0.69 -0.79
N GLY A 34 -1.56 0.69 -1.87
CA GLY A 34 -1.32 -0.14 -3.05
C GLY A 34 -0.18 0.35 -3.94
N GLY A 35 0.18 -0.42 -4.95
CA GLY A 35 1.13 -0.01 -5.97
C GLY A 35 0.66 1.25 -6.71
N MET A 36 1.60 2.06 -7.20
CA MET A 36 1.33 3.35 -7.86
C MET A 36 0.47 4.32 -7.02
N GLY A 37 0.61 4.25 -5.67
CA GLY A 37 -0.16 5.06 -4.73
C GLY A 37 0.70 5.74 -3.68
N SER A 38 0.01 6.30 -2.70
CA SER A 38 0.56 6.94 -1.51
C SER A 38 -0.42 6.75 -0.34
N TRP A 39 -0.10 7.32 0.82
CA TRP A 39 -1.02 7.39 1.95
C TRP A 39 -2.43 7.86 1.55
N ARG A 40 -2.56 8.60 0.44
CA ARG A 40 -3.84 9.13 -0.07
C ARG A 40 -4.84 8.05 -0.50
N HIS A 41 -4.41 6.79 -0.71
CA HIS A 41 -5.35 5.67 -0.89
C HIS A 41 -6.28 5.49 0.32
N TRP A 42 -5.90 5.98 1.49
CA TRP A 42 -6.63 5.86 2.74
C TRP A 42 -7.38 7.14 3.15
N THR A 43 -7.35 8.21 2.33
CA THR A 43 -7.93 9.52 2.68
C THR A 43 -9.35 9.40 3.23
N ARG A 44 -10.21 8.60 2.58
CA ARG A 44 -11.61 8.43 2.99
C ARG A 44 -11.80 7.53 4.22
N ASN A 45 -10.75 6.89 4.71
CA ASN A 45 -10.81 5.99 5.87
C ASN A 45 -10.20 6.61 7.12
N ILE A 46 -9.28 7.56 6.97
CA ILE A 46 -8.47 8.11 8.05
C ILE A 46 -9.34 8.72 9.15
N ASP A 47 -10.26 9.62 8.82
CA ASP A 47 -11.07 10.33 9.80
C ASP A 47 -11.94 9.37 10.62
N ALA A 48 -12.60 8.41 9.96
CA ALA A 48 -13.40 7.41 10.64
C ALA A 48 -12.56 6.51 11.58
N LEU A 49 -11.37 6.11 11.16
CA LEU A 49 -10.46 5.31 11.98
C LEU A 49 -9.87 6.14 13.14
N ALA A 50 -9.55 7.41 12.90
CA ALA A 50 -8.97 8.32 13.87
C ALA A 50 -9.87 8.62 15.07
N THR A 51 -11.17 8.33 14.98
CA THR A 51 -12.09 8.41 16.13
C THR A 51 -11.79 7.39 17.23
N ARG A 52 -11.07 6.30 16.90
CA ARG A 52 -10.81 5.18 17.81
C ARG A 52 -9.36 4.73 17.87
N PHE A 53 -8.53 5.16 16.93
CA PHE A 53 -7.15 4.69 16.75
C PHE A 53 -6.19 5.85 16.54
N THR A 54 -4.93 5.63 16.88
CA THR A 54 -3.84 6.40 16.30
C THR A 54 -3.54 5.79 14.92
N VAL A 55 -3.94 6.51 13.86
CA VAL A 55 -3.78 6.07 12.48
C VAL A 55 -2.44 6.56 11.95
N HIS A 56 -1.65 5.64 11.40
CA HIS A 56 -0.38 5.92 10.74
C HIS A 56 -0.51 5.54 9.26
N ALA A 57 -0.80 6.49 8.39
CA ALA A 57 -0.86 6.27 6.95
C ALA A 57 0.53 6.52 6.33
N LEU A 58 1.14 5.47 5.80
CA LEU A 58 2.52 5.48 5.32
C LEU A 58 2.61 5.76 3.83
N ASP A 59 3.71 6.41 3.41
CA ASP A 59 4.25 6.23 2.07
C ASP A 59 5.37 5.19 2.13
N HIS A 60 5.30 4.16 1.30
CA HIS A 60 6.36 3.15 1.24
C HIS A 60 7.66 3.73 0.66
N PRO A 61 8.83 3.14 0.92
CA PRO A 61 10.07 3.53 0.25
C PRO A 61 9.88 3.57 -1.27
N SER A 62 10.35 4.62 -1.92
CA SER A 62 10.17 4.92 -3.36
C SER A 62 8.74 5.29 -3.79
N TYR A 63 7.88 5.66 -2.85
CA TYR A 63 6.53 6.17 -3.13
C TYR A 63 6.31 7.50 -2.41
N GLY A 64 5.40 8.31 -2.92
CA GLY A 64 4.99 9.55 -2.29
C GLY A 64 6.17 10.40 -1.80
N ASP A 65 6.14 10.82 -0.53
CA ASP A 65 7.16 11.65 0.10
C ASP A 65 8.36 10.86 0.65
N SER A 66 8.36 9.53 0.50
CA SER A 66 9.44 8.68 1.00
C SER A 66 10.67 8.70 0.10
N ALA A 67 11.78 8.35 0.71
CA ALA A 67 13.08 8.21 0.06
C ALA A 67 13.08 7.12 -1.02
N THR A 68 13.92 7.32 -2.04
CA THR A 68 14.05 6.39 -3.16
C THR A 68 15.04 5.28 -2.81
N VAL A 69 14.68 4.03 -3.11
CA VAL A 69 15.60 2.89 -3.05
C VAL A 69 16.36 2.76 -4.38
N ALA A 70 17.49 2.05 -4.37
CA ALA A 70 18.24 1.78 -5.58
C ALA A 70 17.38 1.00 -6.61
N ARG A 71 17.59 1.27 -7.89
CA ARG A 71 16.79 0.72 -8.99
C ARG A 71 16.84 -0.80 -9.07
N GLU A 72 17.99 -1.38 -8.75
CA GLU A 72 18.29 -2.80 -8.74
C GLU A 72 17.72 -3.53 -7.52
N THR A 73 17.16 -2.82 -6.53
CA THR A 73 16.58 -3.43 -5.33
C THR A 73 15.60 -4.53 -5.71
N THR A 74 15.85 -5.74 -5.20
CA THR A 74 14.96 -6.90 -5.36
C THR A 74 13.77 -6.82 -4.40
N GLY A 75 12.76 -7.66 -4.59
CA GLY A 75 11.59 -7.69 -3.70
C GLY A 75 11.94 -8.09 -2.26
N SER A 76 12.85 -9.06 -2.08
CA SER A 76 13.31 -9.50 -0.75
C SER A 76 14.08 -8.40 -0.03
N VAL A 77 15.03 -7.76 -0.70
CA VAL A 77 15.81 -6.64 -0.14
C VAL A 77 14.89 -5.46 0.21
N TYR A 78 13.88 -5.22 -0.61
CA TYR A 78 12.88 -4.20 -0.33
C TYR A 78 12.08 -4.50 0.95
N LEU A 79 11.60 -5.73 1.11
CA LEU A 79 10.88 -6.15 2.32
C LEU A 79 11.76 -6.09 3.58
N ASP A 80 13.05 -6.41 3.46
CA ASP A 80 14.02 -6.29 4.56
C ASP A 80 14.26 -4.83 4.94
N LEU A 81 14.34 -3.94 3.96
CA LEU A 81 14.44 -2.50 4.19
C LEU A 81 13.19 -1.97 4.90
N VAL A 82 12.00 -2.31 4.38
CA VAL A 82 10.72 -1.90 4.99
C VAL A 82 10.64 -2.38 6.43
N HIS A 83 11.01 -3.63 6.71
CA HIS A 83 11.00 -4.19 8.06
C HIS A 83 11.92 -3.40 9.01
N ARG A 84 13.16 -3.13 8.60
CA ARG A 84 14.12 -2.37 9.43
C ARG A 84 13.60 -0.96 9.74
N VAL A 85 13.15 -0.23 8.71
CA VAL A 85 12.62 1.13 8.89
C VAL A 85 11.36 1.09 9.77
N PHE A 86 10.50 0.09 9.57
CA PHE A 86 9.28 -0.07 10.36
C PHE A 86 9.57 -0.28 11.87
N VAL A 87 10.54 -1.12 12.20
CA VAL A 87 10.96 -1.36 13.59
C VAL A 87 11.55 -0.09 14.23
N GLU A 88 12.29 0.71 13.48
CA GLU A 88 12.81 2.00 13.94
C GLU A 88 11.67 3.02 14.17
N MET A 89 10.61 3.01 13.33
CA MET A 89 9.45 3.89 13.47
C MET A 89 8.54 3.51 14.63
N PHE A 90 8.44 2.22 14.90
CA PHE A 90 7.57 1.65 15.93
C PHE A 90 8.40 0.81 16.89
N PRO A 91 9.22 1.44 17.76
CA PRO A 91 10.05 0.73 18.72
C PRO A 91 9.22 0.07 19.84
N GLY A 92 9.84 -0.91 20.53
CA GLY A 92 9.23 -1.61 21.67
C GLY A 92 8.19 -2.65 21.25
N ASP A 93 7.38 -3.10 22.22
CA ASP A 93 6.52 -4.28 22.08
C ASP A 93 5.02 -3.96 22.09
N ALA A 94 4.65 -2.67 21.99
CA ALA A 94 3.25 -2.26 21.97
C ALA A 94 2.48 -2.96 20.83
N PRO A 95 1.26 -3.48 21.10
CA PRO A 95 0.47 -4.19 20.11
C PRO A 95 0.15 -3.33 18.90
N LEU A 96 0.31 -3.88 17.70
CA LEU A 96 0.04 -3.21 16.43
C LEU A 96 -1.14 -3.86 15.68
N ARG A 97 -1.84 -3.04 14.92
CA ARG A 97 -2.84 -3.44 13.94
C ARG A 97 -2.36 -2.97 12.58
N LEU A 98 -2.40 -3.84 11.59
CA LEU A 98 -1.96 -3.50 10.24
C LEU A 98 -3.14 -3.60 9.27
N ALA A 99 -3.21 -2.68 8.32
CA ALA A 99 -4.14 -2.78 7.21
C ALA A 99 -3.39 -2.51 5.89
N GLY A 100 -3.54 -3.39 4.91
CA GLY A 100 -2.82 -3.28 3.63
C GLY A 100 -3.73 -3.48 2.43
N PHE A 101 -3.60 -2.57 1.45
CA PHE A 101 -4.29 -2.64 0.17
C PHE A 101 -3.35 -3.12 -0.92
N SER A 102 -3.76 -4.14 -1.70
CA SER A 102 -3.02 -4.63 -2.86
C SER A 102 -1.54 -4.93 -2.53
N PHE A 103 -0.58 -4.23 -3.12
CA PHE A 103 0.84 -4.30 -2.80
C PHE A 103 1.13 -4.11 -1.30
N GLY A 104 0.45 -3.12 -0.67
CA GLY A 104 0.54 -2.90 0.77
C GLY A 104 0.07 -4.09 1.59
N GLY A 105 -0.83 -4.93 1.05
CA GLY A 105 -1.24 -6.20 1.66
C GLY A 105 -0.09 -7.20 1.75
N ALA A 106 0.71 -7.34 0.70
CA ALA A 106 1.90 -8.20 0.73
C ALA A 106 2.95 -7.71 1.75
N ILE A 107 3.16 -6.39 1.82
CA ILE A 107 4.05 -5.77 2.82
C ILE A 107 3.54 -6.03 4.24
N ALA A 108 2.27 -5.72 4.50
CA ALA A 108 1.66 -5.86 5.83
C ALA A 108 1.70 -7.32 6.31
N THR A 109 1.48 -8.29 5.41
CA THR A 109 1.58 -9.73 5.73
C THR A 109 3.01 -10.12 6.09
N SER A 110 4.01 -9.68 5.30
CA SER A 110 5.42 -9.92 5.60
C SER A 110 5.82 -9.34 6.96
N LEU A 111 5.37 -8.13 7.28
CA LEU A 111 5.61 -7.50 8.58
C LEU A 111 4.90 -8.25 9.71
N ALA A 112 3.64 -8.65 9.54
CA ALA A 112 2.89 -9.39 10.55
C ALA A 112 3.58 -10.70 10.93
N ARG A 113 4.12 -11.43 9.94
CA ARG A 113 4.89 -12.65 10.16
C ARG A 113 6.20 -12.39 10.93
N ARG A 114 6.93 -11.35 10.54
CA ARG A 114 8.24 -11.00 11.13
C ARG A 114 8.15 -10.42 12.54
N LEU A 115 7.02 -9.79 12.86
CA LEU A 115 6.79 -9.09 14.14
C LEU A 115 5.84 -9.84 15.08
N ALA A 116 5.56 -11.12 14.81
CA ALA A 116 4.75 -11.94 15.70
C ALA A 116 5.44 -12.09 17.09
N PRO A 117 4.69 -12.03 18.21
CA PRO A 117 3.24 -11.91 18.36
C PRO A 117 2.73 -10.45 18.45
N ARG A 118 3.58 -9.46 18.20
CA ARG A 118 3.29 -8.04 18.36
C ARG A 118 2.14 -7.54 17.48
N VAL A 119 2.02 -8.08 16.26
CA VAL A 119 0.87 -7.77 15.38
C VAL A 119 -0.32 -8.61 15.82
N THR A 120 -1.38 -7.94 16.31
CA THR A 120 -2.58 -8.60 16.84
C THR A 120 -3.70 -8.75 15.80
N HIS A 121 -3.75 -7.84 14.83
CA HIS A 121 -4.78 -7.83 13.77
C HIS A 121 -4.15 -7.43 12.43
N LEU A 122 -4.55 -8.12 11.38
CA LEU A 122 -4.18 -7.83 10.01
C LEU A 122 -5.44 -7.76 9.14
N CYS A 123 -5.68 -6.62 8.51
CA CYS A 123 -6.75 -6.42 7.54
C CYS A 123 -6.15 -6.29 6.14
N LEU A 124 -6.56 -7.14 5.22
CA LEU A 124 -6.06 -7.15 3.84
C LEU A 124 -7.19 -6.82 2.89
N VAL A 125 -7.02 -5.76 2.10
CA VAL A 125 -7.98 -5.31 1.10
C VAL A 125 -7.42 -5.64 -0.28
N SER A 126 -8.06 -6.55 -1.01
CA SER A 126 -7.64 -7.03 -2.33
C SER A 126 -6.12 -7.24 -2.41
N PRO A 127 -5.51 -8.04 -1.52
CA PRO A 127 -4.06 -8.10 -1.36
C PRO A 127 -3.36 -8.66 -2.59
N GLY A 128 -2.20 -8.10 -2.93
CA GLY A 128 -1.27 -8.68 -3.89
C GLY A 128 -0.42 -9.78 -3.26
N GLY A 129 0.20 -10.63 -4.07
CA GLY A 129 1.10 -11.69 -3.60
C GLY A 129 0.60 -13.11 -3.84
N PHE A 130 -0.53 -13.28 -4.52
CA PHE A 130 -0.97 -14.59 -5.03
C PHE A 130 -0.23 -14.95 -6.32
N ALA A 131 0.14 -16.24 -6.49
CA ALA A 131 0.93 -16.72 -7.64
C ALA A 131 0.23 -16.57 -8.99
N SER A 132 -1.10 -16.63 -9.01
CA SER A 132 -1.89 -16.50 -10.23
C SER A 132 -2.59 -15.16 -10.29
N ARG A 133 -1.95 -14.16 -10.89
CA ARG A 133 -2.63 -12.98 -11.38
C ARG A 133 -3.16 -13.27 -12.77
N ARG A 134 -4.41 -13.60 -12.90
CA ARG A 134 -5.15 -13.24 -14.09
C ARG A 134 -5.57 -11.77 -13.90
N PHE A 135 -4.79 -10.83 -14.44
CA PHE A 135 -5.40 -9.57 -14.84
C PHE A 135 -6.47 -9.98 -15.84
N GLY A 136 -7.73 -9.76 -15.51
CA GLY A 136 -8.82 -10.04 -16.43
C GLY A 136 -8.54 -9.41 -17.79
N ASP A 137 -9.29 -9.74 -18.82
CA ASP A 137 -9.13 -9.24 -20.21
C ASP A 137 -9.28 -7.70 -20.33
N ARG A 138 -9.23 -6.98 -19.21
CA ARG A 138 -9.32 -5.53 -19.17
C ARG A 138 -7.95 -4.91 -19.46
N PRO A 139 -7.81 -4.20 -20.58
CA PRO A 139 -6.54 -3.62 -20.96
C PRO A 139 -6.21 -2.42 -20.08
N ILE A 140 -5.28 -2.60 -19.15
CA ILE A 140 -4.65 -1.46 -18.44
C ILE A 140 -3.79 -0.73 -19.47
N ARG A 141 -4.04 0.57 -19.63
CA ARG A 141 -3.26 1.43 -20.50
C ARG A 141 -1.93 1.81 -19.85
N SER A 142 -0.88 1.87 -20.68
CA SER A 142 0.42 2.33 -20.22
C SER A 142 0.42 3.85 -20.01
N TYR A 143 0.85 4.32 -18.85
CA TYR A 143 1.01 5.77 -18.61
C TYR A 143 2.05 6.43 -19.51
N LYS A 144 2.94 5.63 -20.12
CA LYS A 144 3.94 6.12 -21.08
C LYS A 144 3.31 6.56 -22.41
N GLU A 145 2.10 6.09 -22.73
CA GLU A 145 1.37 6.51 -23.93
C GLU A 145 1.10 8.01 -23.97
N ALA A 146 0.98 8.62 -22.79
CA ALA A 146 0.71 10.05 -22.67
C ALA A 146 1.91 10.94 -23.04
N GLY A 147 3.14 10.42 -22.97
CA GLY A 147 4.33 11.28 -23.15
C GLY A 147 4.25 12.52 -22.26
N ASN A 148 4.17 13.70 -22.86
CA ASN A 148 4.01 15.00 -22.18
C ASN A 148 2.57 15.53 -22.22
N ASP A 149 1.61 14.79 -22.78
CA ASP A 149 0.21 15.20 -22.87
C ASP A 149 -0.50 14.95 -21.51
N GLU A 150 -0.69 16.04 -20.77
CA GLU A 150 -1.34 16.00 -19.45
C GLU A 150 -2.80 15.55 -19.53
N ARG A 151 -3.53 15.95 -20.57
CA ARG A 151 -4.91 15.55 -20.75
C ARG A 151 -4.99 14.03 -20.98
N LEU A 152 -4.19 13.52 -21.89
CA LEU A 152 -4.14 12.09 -22.18
C LEU A 152 -3.67 11.29 -20.95
N PHE A 153 -2.71 11.81 -20.16
CA PHE A 153 -2.30 11.19 -18.91
C PHE A 153 -3.45 11.04 -17.92
N ARG A 154 -4.25 12.07 -17.73
CA ARG A 154 -5.43 12.02 -16.86
C ARG A 154 -6.51 11.09 -17.39
N GLU A 155 -6.73 11.04 -18.70
CA GLU A 155 -7.63 10.08 -19.35
C GLU A 155 -7.19 8.62 -19.08
N ILE A 156 -5.89 8.34 -19.17
CA ILE A 156 -5.32 7.03 -18.83
C ILE A 156 -5.50 6.72 -17.33
N CYS A 157 -5.29 7.69 -16.44
CA CYS A 157 -5.54 7.52 -15.01
C CYS A 157 -7.00 7.14 -14.75
N ARG A 158 -7.95 7.85 -15.37
CA ARG A 158 -9.39 7.59 -15.25
C ARG A 158 -9.75 6.19 -15.76
N HIS A 159 -9.24 5.82 -16.93
CA HIS A 159 -9.42 4.50 -17.51
C HIS A 159 -8.89 3.40 -16.59
N ASN A 160 -7.65 3.54 -16.10
CA ASN A 160 -7.02 2.53 -15.26
C ASN A 160 -7.67 2.40 -13.88
N LEU A 161 -8.18 3.49 -13.31
CA LEU A 161 -8.99 3.46 -12.08
C LEU A 161 -10.24 2.61 -12.28
N LEU A 162 -10.97 2.84 -13.38
CA LEU A 162 -12.21 2.12 -13.70
C LEU A 162 -11.96 0.64 -13.96
N VAL A 163 -10.86 0.33 -14.65
CA VAL A 163 -10.49 -1.05 -15.00
C VAL A 163 -9.99 -1.84 -13.81
N ASN A 164 -9.26 -1.21 -12.88
CA ASN A 164 -8.46 -1.91 -11.89
C ASN A 164 -8.89 -1.70 -10.43
N MET A 165 -9.60 -0.62 -10.12
CA MET A 165 -9.87 -0.26 -8.72
C MET A 165 -11.33 0.08 -8.41
N LEU A 166 -12.05 0.68 -9.35
CA LEU A 166 -13.40 1.24 -9.13
C LEU A 166 -14.37 0.65 -10.15
N SER A 167 -15.29 -0.19 -9.70
CA SER A 167 -16.26 -0.85 -10.61
C SER A 167 -17.40 0.07 -11.06
N ASP A 168 -17.64 1.17 -10.33
CA ASP A 168 -18.68 2.14 -10.65
C ASP A 168 -18.03 3.43 -11.20
N PRO A 169 -18.35 3.83 -12.45
CA PRO A 169 -17.84 5.07 -13.05
C PRO A 169 -18.13 6.33 -12.22
N ALA A 170 -19.23 6.37 -11.48
CA ALA A 170 -19.57 7.50 -10.61
C ALA A 170 -18.55 7.74 -9.48
N ASN A 171 -17.79 6.70 -9.10
CA ASN A 171 -16.73 6.81 -8.11
C ASN A 171 -15.39 7.28 -8.71
N VAL A 172 -15.25 7.37 -10.03
CA VAL A 172 -14.05 7.89 -10.71
C VAL A 172 -14.12 9.43 -10.74
N THR A 173 -14.10 10.02 -9.56
CA THR A 173 -14.15 11.48 -9.38
C THR A 173 -12.82 12.14 -9.76
N GLU A 174 -12.82 13.47 -9.95
CA GLU A 174 -11.57 14.22 -10.19
C GLU A 174 -10.58 14.03 -9.04
N GLU A 175 -11.05 13.98 -7.79
CA GLU A 175 -10.21 13.68 -6.64
C GLU A 175 -9.53 12.31 -6.77
N ALA A 176 -10.27 11.27 -7.19
CA ALA A 176 -9.70 9.94 -7.42
C ALA A 176 -8.65 9.96 -8.53
N VAL A 177 -8.91 10.71 -9.61
CA VAL A 177 -7.95 10.90 -10.70
C VAL A 177 -6.70 11.64 -10.24
N ASP A 178 -6.84 12.68 -9.41
CA ASP A 178 -5.70 13.42 -8.85
C ASP A 178 -4.84 12.55 -7.93
N ILE A 179 -5.47 11.73 -7.09
CA ILE A 179 -4.77 10.76 -6.23
C ILE A 179 -3.98 9.76 -7.09
N GLN A 180 -4.60 9.22 -8.13
CA GLN A 180 -3.95 8.27 -9.03
C GLN A 180 -2.79 8.93 -9.80
N ALA A 181 -3.01 10.12 -10.35
CA ALA A 181 -2.02 10.86 -11.11
C ALA A 181 -0.78 11.19 -10.26
N ASP A 182 -1.00 11.70 -9.03
CA ASP A 182 0.09 11.97 -8.08
C ASP A 182 0.83 10.67 -7.71
N GLY A 183 0.11 9.62 -7.40
CA GLY A 183 0.68 8.31 -7.05
C GLY A 183 1.56 7.74 -8.16
N VAL A 184 1.08 7.77 -9.42
CA VAL A 184 1.85 7.30 -10.59
C VAL A 184 3.14 8.09 -10.78
N ARG A 185 3.07 9.44 -10.73
CA ARG A 185 4.24 10.31 -10.93
C ARG A 185 5.29 10.13 -9.86
N ARG A 186 4.89 9.77 -8.66
CA ARG A 186 5.76 9.64 -7.48
C ARG A 186 6.17 8.21 -7.19
N THR A 187 5.79 7.27 -8.05
CA THR A 187 6.20 5.86 -7.97
C THR A 187 7.57 5.66 -8.62
N ARG A 188 8.52 5.13 -7.85
CA ARG A 188 9.91 4.89 -8.26
C ARG A 188 10.38 3.45 -8.02
N PHE A 189 9.47 2.56 -7.58
CA PHE A 189 9.73 1.14 -7.38
C PHE A 189 8.65 0.29 -8.05
N ASP A 190 9.04 -0.80 -8.69
CA ASP A 190 8.10 -1.76 -9.28
C ASP A 190 7.55 -2.71 -8.22
N SER A 191 6.33 -2.45 -7.76
CA SER A 191 5.63 -3.25 -6.75
C SER A 191 5.49 -4.73 -7.13
N ARG A 192 5.56 -5.08 -8.42
CA ARG A 192 5.47 -6.47 -8.90
C ARG A 192 6.64 -7.32 -8.43
N LYS A 193 7.79 -6.72 -8.12
CA LYS A 193 8.94 -7.41 -7.53
C LYS A 193 8.62 -8.05 -6.16
N VAL A 194 7.62 -7.53 -5.46
CA VAL A 194 7.12 -8.07 -4.19
C VAL A 194 5.81 -8.80 -4.40
N SER A 195 4.80 -8.11 -4.93
CA SER A 195 3.44 -8.65 -5.07
C SER A 195 3.29 -9.73 -6.16
N GLY A 196 4.28 -9.89 -7.03
CA GLY A 196 4.32 -10.95 -8.05
C GLY A 196 4.93 -12.28 -7.57
N GLY A 197 5.51 -12.33 -6.37
CA GLY A 197 6.29 -13.48 -5.90
C GLY A 197 5.49 -14.71 -5.45
N GLY A 198 4.17 -14.63 -5.35
CA GLY A 198 3.31 -15.78 -4.98
C GLY A 198 3.47 -16.27 -3.54
N THR A 199 4.06 -15.48 -2.65
CA THR A 199 4.40 -15.90 -1.28
C THR A 199 3.28 -15.70 -0.27
N LEU A 200 2.22 -14.96 -0.63
CA LEU A 200 1.19 -14.51 0.32
C LEU A 200 0.53 -15.67 1.07
N LEU A 201 0.14 -16.75 0.37
CA LEU A 201 -0.50 -17.90 1.03
C LEU A 201 0.41 -18.57 2.04
N GLY A 202 1.69 -18.75 1.70
CA GLY A 202 2.68 -19.32 2.61
C GLY A 202 2.93 -18.43 3.84
N ASP A 203 2.94 -17.12 3.64
CA ASP A 203 3.08 -16.16 4.74
C ASP A 203 1.83 -16.15 5.63
N LEU A 204 0.61 -16.16 5.04
CA LEU A 204 -0.65 -16.20 5.79
C LEU A 204 -0.76 -17.45 6.69
N ALA A 205 -0.31 -18.61 6.20
CA ALA A 205 -0.32 -19.86 6.96
C ALA A 205 0.57 -19.84 8.23
N GLN A 206 1.51 -18.90 8.31
CA GLN A 206 2.44 -18.74 9.44
C GLN A 206 1.99 -17.65 10.43
N LEU A 207 0.87 -16.97 10.17
CA LEU A 207 0.40 -15.90 11.04
C LEU A 207 -0.31 -16.45 12.29
N THR A 208 -0.05 -15.82 13.41
CA THR A 208 -0.72 -16.09 14.70
C THR A 208 -1.73 -15.01 15.08
N CYS A 209 -1.78 -13.91 14.33
CA CYS A 209 -2.72 -12.81 14.56
C CYS A 209 -4.10 -13.07 13.93
N ARG A 210 -5.08 -12.25 14.30
CA ARG A 210 -6.39 -12.26 13.63
C ARG A 210 -6.28 -11.66 12.24
N VAL A 211 -6.68 -12.41 11.22
CA VAL A 211 -6.65 -11.95 9.82
C VAL A 211 -8.08 -11.72 9.32
N ARG A 212 -8.27 -10.59 8.64
CA ARG A 212 -9.48 -10.30 7.88
C ARG A 212 -9.11 -10.01 6.43
N LEU A 213 -9.79 -10.69 5.51
CA LEU A 213 -9.63 -10.49 4.08
C LEU A 213 -10.89 -9.79 3.55
N LEU A 214 -10.70 -8.74 2.76
CA LEU A 214 -11.76 -7.97 2.12
C LEU A 214 -11.50 -7.91 0.62
N TRP A 215 -12.52 -8.25 -0.18
CA TRP A 215 -12.53 -8.05 -1.63
C TRP A 215 -13.79 -7.31 -2.03
N GLY A 216 -13.67 -6.46 -3.05
CA GLY A 216 -14.84 -5.93 -3.72
C GLY A 216 -15.61 -7.06 -4.39
N GLU A 217 -16.93 -7.00 -4.37
CA GLU A 217 -17.79 -8.00 -5.01
C GLU A 217 -17.49 -8.15 -6.52
N ARG A 218 -17.07 -7.06 -7.15
CA ARG A 218 -16.71 -6.98 -8.57
C ARG A 218 -15.20 -6.89 -8.82
N ASP A 219 -14.39 -7.34 -7.86
CA ASP A 219 -12.93 -7.35 -8.01
C ASP A 219 -12.49 -8.54 -8.85
N ASP A 220 -12.20 -8.29 -10.12
CA ASP A 220 -11.72 -9.31 -11.07
C ASP A 220 -10.19 -9.41 -11.10
N SER A 221 -9.50 -8.50 -10.42
CA SER A 221 -8.02 -8.41 -10.45
C SER A 221 -7.33 -9.35 -9.48
N ALA A 222 -8.06 -9.86 -8.49
CA ALA A 222 -7.54 -10.70 -7.43
C ALA A 222 -7.98 -12.15 -7.58
N PHE A 223 -7.17 -13.04 -7.01
CA PHE A 223 -7.60 -14.41 -6.76
C PHE A 223 -8.87 -14.39 -5.92
N ARG A 224 -9.99 -14.72 -6.51
CA ARG A 224 -11.21 -15.02 -5.78
C ARG A 224 -11.15 -16.48 -5.38
N PRO A 225 -11.06 -16.81 -4.08
CA PRO A 225 -11.32 -18.19 -3.68
C PRO A 225 -12.74 -18.54 -4.12
N PRO A 226 -13.02 -19.76 -4.60
CA PRO A 226 -14.37 -20.19 -4.90
C PRO A 226 -15.24 -19.94 -3.69
N ILE A 227 -16.36 -19.24 -3.88
CA ILE A 227 -17.38 -19.08 -2.86
C ILE A 227 -18.02 -20.46 -2.74
N SER A 228 -17.70 -21.18 -1.65
CA SER A 228 -18.35 -22.43 -1.28
C SER A 228 -19.71 -22.16 -0.65
#